data_3a9e029378a94b41a9f13d2e8222865c
#
_entry.id   3a9e029378a94b41a9f13d2e8222865c
#
_cell.length_a   1.000
_cell.length_b   1.000
_cell.length_c   1.000
_cell.angle_alpha   90.00
_cell.angle_beta   90.00
_cell.angle_gamma   90.00
#
_symmetry.space_group_name_H-M   'P 1'
#
loop_
_entity.id
_entity.type
_entity.pdbx_description
1 polymer ?
#
loop_
_entity_poly.entity_id
_entity_poly.type
_entity_poly.pdbx_seq_one_letter_code
_entity_poly.pdbx_strand_id
1 'polypeptide(L)'
;AHNKMSKRHGDPSYEDLVAQGFLTEAIVNYVALLGWAPGGEREIFSINELAEAFDMSRISKSPAIFDIEKLTYFNSEYIKAMSPEAFARAAEPWIRKAVKTESCDPALIAAILQQRTEKLSDIPEKLGFFDTLPEYDTALYVHKKSKCDETVALDMLKKMRPRLAAITEWTEEAVHDCLIGAATEFGCKNALVMWPVRIAVSGEAVTPGGAVEICHILGRAETLARIDKGIEKLEK
;
A
#
# COMPACT_ATOMS: atom_id res chain seq x y z
N ALA A 1 -27.04 -25.34 7.48
CA ALA A 1 -27.15 -26.29 6.39
C ALA A 1 -25.74 -26.57 5.86
N HIS A 2 -25.31 -27.84 5.89
CA HIS A 2 -24.01 -28.26 5.38
C HIS A 2 -24.12 -28.44 3.86
N ASN A 3 -24.02 -27.35 3.11
CA ASN A 3 -24.04 -27.39 1.67
C ASN A 3 -22.61 -27.52 1.13
N LYS A 4 -22.44 -28.38 0.12
CA LYS A 4 -21.18 -28.47 -0.63
C LYS A 4 -20.92 -27.12 -1.30
N MET A 5 -19.69 -26.61 -1.21
CA MET A 5 -19.28 -25.44 -1.99
C MET A 5 -19.59 -25.65 -3.47
N SER A 6 -20.29 -24.69 -4.07
CA SER A 6 -20.57 -24.74 -5.49
C SER A 6 -20.80 -23.32 -6.06
N LYS A 7 -20.40 -23.12 -7.32
CA LYS A 7 -20.67 -21.87 -8.06
C LYS A 7 -22.18 -21.51 -8.09
N ARG A 8 -23.07 -22.50 -7.99
CA ARG A 8 -24.53 -22.27 -7.95
C ARG A 8 -25.01 -21.58 -6.66
N HIS A 9 -24.21 -21.66 -5.59
CA HIS A 9 -24.50 -21.00 -4.30
C HIS A 9 -23.67 -19.72 -4.09
N GLY A 10 -22.92 -19.26 -5.12
CA GLY A 10 -22.11 -18.07 -5.05
C GLY A 10 -20.74 -18.27 -4.42
N ASP A 11 -20.33 -19.50 -4.17
CA ASP A 11 -18.99 -19.79 -3.64
C ASP A 11 -17.93 -19.55 -4.74
N PRO A 12 -16.78 -18.92 -4.42
CA PRO A 12 -15.75 -18.64 -5.40
C PRO A 12 -15.03 -19.93 -5.84
N SER A 13 -14.72 -20.01 -7.14
CA SER A 13 -13.79 -21.00 -7.66
C SER A 13 -12.34 -20.57 -7.41
N TYR A 14 -11.39 -21.47 -7.69
CA TYR A 14 -9.97 -21.13 -7.65
C TYR A 14 -9.65 -19.93 -8.57
N GLU A 15 -10.16 -19.94 -9.79
CA GLU A 15 -9.96 -18.86 -10.76
C GLU A 15 -10.57 -17.53 -10.27
N ASP A 16 -11.72 -17.59 -9.61
CA ASP A 16 -12.36 -16.41 -9.02
C ASP A 16 -11.50 -15.84 -7.89
N LEU A 17 -10.89 -16.68 -7.06
CA LEU A 17 -9.98 -16.25 -5.98
C LEU A 17 -8.70 -15.64 -6.56
N VAL A 18 -8.09 -16.26 -7.57
CA VAL A 18 -6.91 -15.69 -8.25
C VAL A 18 -7.25 -14.35 -8.89
N ALA A 19 -8.42 -14.22 -9.53
CA ALA A 19 -8.89 -12.97 -10.12
C ALA A 19 -9.13 -11.87 -9.06
N GLN A 20 -9.44 -12.26 -7.82
CA GLN A 20 -9.54 -11.38 -6.66
C GLN A 20 -8.18 -11.06 -6.02
N GLY A 21 -7.08 -11.53 -6.57
CA GLY A 21 -5.73 -11.21 -6.11
C GLY A 21 -5.22 -12.06 -4.94
N PHE A 22 -5.82 -13.23 -4.72
CA PHE A 22 -5.27 -14.23 -3.82
C PHE A 22 -4.12 -15.01 -4.48
N LEU A 23 -3.04 -15.22 -3.74
CA LEU A 23 -1.91 -16.03 -4.19
C LEU A 23 -2.27 -17.53 -4.18
N THR A 24 -1.81 -18.25 -5.17
CA THR A 24 -2.04 -19.70 -5.28
C THR A 24 -1.60 -20.45 -4.02
N GLU A 25 -0.43 -20.10 -3.49
CA GLU A 25 0.13 -20.71 -2.30
C GLU A 25 -0.76 -20.50 -1.07
N ALA A 26 -1.31 -19.30 -0.90
CA ALA A 26 -2.23 -19.00 0.19
C ALA A 26 -3.54 -19.79 0.06
N ILE A 27 -4.09 -19.90 -1.15
CA ILE A 27 -5.30 -20.68 -1.43
C ILE A 27 -5.06 -22.15 -1.12
N VAL A 28 -3.95 -22.73 -1.60
CA VAL A 28 -3.61 -24.15 -1.38
C VAL A 28 -3.43 -24.45 0.10
N ASN A 29 -2.68 -23.62 0.83
CA ASN A 29 -2.49 -23.80 2.27
C ASN A 29 -3.82 -23.71 3.02
N TYR A 30 -4.64 -22.71 2.73
CA TYR A 30 -5.93 -22.51 3.38
C TYR A 30 -6.88 -23.70 3.12
N VAL A 31 -6.99 -24.14 1.86
CA VAL A 31 -7.86 -25.26 1.48
C VAL A 31 -7.40 -26.57 2.13
N ALA A 32 -6.08 -26.79 2.25
CA ALA A 32 -5.56 -27.97 2.95
C ALA A 32 -6.06 -28.01 4.40
N LEU A 33 -6.03 -26.89 5.09
CA LEU A 33 -6.48 -26.79 6.51
C LEU A 33 -8.00 -26.94 6.69
N LEU A 34 -8.80 -26.80 5.64
CA LEU A 34 -10.24 -27.07 5.72
C LEU A 34 -10.54 -28.56 5.97
N GLY A 35 -9.65 -29.44 5.53
CA GLY A 35 -9.85 -30.88 5.63
C GLY A 35 -8.71 -31.63 6.35
N TRP A 36 -7.71 -30.94 6.85
CA TRP A 36 -6.53 -31.55 7.46
C TRP A 36 -6.01 -30.70 8.63
N ALA A 37 -5.50 -31.38 9.68
CA ALA A 37 -4.93 -30.75 10.87
C ALA A 37 -3.42 -31.04 10.98
N PRO A 38 -2.55 -30.01 10.98
CA PRO A 38 -1.09 -30.19 10.98
C PRO A 38 -0.52 -30.75 12.29
N GLY A 39 -1.31 -30.82 13.36
CA GLY A 39 -0.88 -31.38 14.63
C GLY A 39 -0.06 -30.41 15.50
N GLY A 40 -0.34 -29.13 15.39
CA GLY A 40 0.26 -28.05 16.16
C GLY A 40 -0.51 -26.76 15.96
N GLU A 41 0.03 -25.65 16.45
CA GLU A 41 -0.60 -24.32 16.32
C GLU A 41 -0.22 -23.60 15.00
N ARG A 42 0.77 -24.13 14.27
CA ARG A 42 1.20 -23.55 13.00
C ARG A 42 0.17 -23.80 11.91
N GLU A 43 -0.27 -22.74 11.25
CA GLU A 43 -1.23 -22.80 10.16
C GLU A 43 -0.64 -22.36 8.81
N ILE A 44 0.44 -21.59 8.79
CA ILE A 44 1.05 -21.06 7.56
C ILE A 44 2.29 -21.88 7.20
N PHE A 45 2.26 -22.47 6.00
CA PHE A 45 3.28 -23.33 5.45
C PHE A 45 3.60 -22.91 4.02
N SER A 46 4.86 -22.95 3.62
CA SER A 46 5.16 -22.98 2.18
C SER A 46 4.61 -24.25 1.55
N ILE A 47 4.48 -24.27 0.22
CA ILE A 47 3.99 -25.47 -0.47
C ILE A 47 4.86 -26.71 -0.18
N ASN A 48 6.19 -26.53 -0.11
CA ASN A 48 7.09 -27.63 0.21
C ASN A 48 6.91 -28.11 1.64
N GLU A 49 6.86 -27.20 2.60
CA GLU A 49 6.60 -27.55 4.01
C GLU A 49 5.22 -28.22 4.19
N LEU A 50 4.21 -27.76 3.44
CA LEU A 50 2.88 -28.35 3.47
C LEU A 50 2.91 -29.79 2.94
N ALA A 51 3.65 -30.03 1.86
CA ALA A 51 3.81 -31.38 1.29
C ALA A 51 4.56 -32.32 2.25
N GLU A 52 5.56 -31.83 2.96
CA GLU A 52 6.31 -32.61 3.97
C GLU A 52 5.50 -32.89 5.22
N ALA A 53 4.69 -31.92 5.68
CA ALA A 53 3.88 -32.04 6.90
C ALA A 53 2.59 -32.84 6.68
N PHE A 54 2.14 -33.00 5.43
CA PHE A 54 0.86 -33.59 5.10
C PHE A 54 0.84 -35.08 5.47
N ASP A 55 -0.12 -35.45 6.33
CA ASP A 55 -0.35 -36.82 6.78
C ASP A 55 -1.83 -37.17 6.58
N MET A 56 -2.09 -38.16 5.75
CA MET A 56 -3.44 -38.63 5.44
C MET A 56 -4.21 -39.12 6.66
N SER A 57 -3.52 -39.58 7.73
CA SER A 57 -4.16 -40.03 8.98
C SER A 57 -4.82 -38.88 9.74
N ARG A 58 -4.43 -37.64 9.46
CA ARG A 58 -4.94 -36.42 10.09
C ARG A 58 -6.02 -35.70 9.26
N ILE A 59 -6.54 -36.34 8.25
CA ILE A 59 -7.67 -35.81 7.47
C ILE A 59 -8.91 -35.79 8.34
N SER A 60 -9.51 -34.60 8.46
CA SER A 60 -10.77 -34.42 9.19
C SER A 60 -11.95 -34.96 8.38
N LYS A 61 -12.84 -35.69 9.07
CA LYS A 61 -14.13 -36.11 8.51
C LYS A 61 -15.24 -35.08 8.75
N SER A 62 -14.96 -34.04 9.53
CA SER A 62 -15.92 -33.00 9.85
C SER A 62 -16.05 -32.02 8.68
N PRO A 63 -17.27 -31.54 8.37
CA PRO A 63 -17.43 -30.48 7.38
C PRO A 63 -16.72 -29.20 7.85
N ALA A 64 -16.01 -28.55 6.95
CA ALA A 64 -15.41 -27.24 7.20
C ALA A 64 -16.22 -26.15 6.52
N ILE A 65 -16.21 -24.98 7.11
CA ILE A 65 -16.85 -23.77 6.55
C ILE A 65 -15.76 -22.94 5.89
N PHE A 66 -16.00 -22.53 4.64
CA PHE A 66 -15.11 -21.62 3.94
C PHE A 66 -15.26 -20.21 4.56
N ASP A 67 -14.14 -19.64 5.01
CA ASP A 67 -14.03 -18.34 5.62
C ASP A 67 -13.08 -17.47 4.79
N ILE A 68 -13.64 -16.49 4.08
CA ILE A 68 -12.88 -15.57 3.22
C ILE A 68 -11.98 -14.64 4.04
N GLU A 69 -12.35 -14.28 5.26
CA GLU A 69 -11.53 -13.42 6.12
C GLU A 69 -10.26 -14.15 6.56
N LYS A 70 -10.39 -15.43 6.91
CA LYS A 70 -9.23 -16.27 7.23
C LYS A 70 -8.32 -16.48 6.02
N LEU A 71 -8.87 -16.69 4.83
CA LEU A 71 -8.07 -16.75 3.60
C LEU A 71 -7.36 -15.42 3.32
N THR A 72 -8.04 -14.28 3.54
CA THR A 72 -7.45 -12.95 3.38
C THR A 72 -6.27 -12.75 4.34
N TYR A 73 -6.42 -13.16 5.60
CA TYR A 73 -5.32 -13.15 6.56
C TYR A 73 -4.14 -14.01 6.07
N PHE A 74 -4.38 -15.24 5.63
CA PHE A 74 -3.33 -16.10 5.09
C PHE A 74 -2.61 -15.43 3.93
N ASN A 75 -3.38 -14.88 3.00
CA ASN A 75 -2.83 -14.19 1.84
C ASN A 75 -1.94 -13.00 2.24
N SER A 76 -2.35 -12.21 3.22
CA SER A 76 -1.55 -11.11 3.73
C SER A 76 -0.20 -11.57 4.32
N GLU A 77 -0.20 -12.69 5.03
CA GLU A 77 1.04 -13.26 5.61
C GLU A 77 1.99 -13.79 4.52
N TYR A 78 1.45 -14.43 3.47
CA TYR A 78 2.25 -14.82 2.31
C TYR A 78 2.84 -13.61 1.58
N ILE A 79 2.06 -12.55 1.37
CA ILE A 79 2.53 -11.31 0.74
C ILE A 79 3.66 -10.68 1.57
N LYS A 80 3.51 -10.59 2.89
CA LYS A 80 4.54 -10.04 3.80
C LYS A 80 5.83 -10.86 3.79
N ALA A 81 5.71 -12.17 3.61
CA ALA A 81 6.84 -13.10 3.58
C ALA A 81 7.56 -13.16 2.23
N MET A 82 6.99 -12.60 1.16
CA MET A 82 7.66 -12.55 -0.15
C MET A 82 8.92 -11.70 -0.09
N SER A 83 9.91 -12.02 -0.93
CA SER A 83 10.99 -11.06 -1.18
C SER A 83 10.43 -9.80 -1.85
N PRO A 84 11.05 -8.61 -1.63
CA PRO A 84 10.60 -7.38 -2.28
C PRO A 84 10.49 -7.49 -3.80
N GLU A 85 11.42 -8.19 -4.44
CA GLU A 85 11.44 -8.39 -5.89
C GLU A 85 10.32 -9.33 -6.35
N ALA A 86 10.01 -10.37 -5.57
CA ALA A 86 8.91 -11.28 -5.89
C ALA A 86 7.56 -10.56 -5.75
N PHE A 87 7.40 -9.77 -4.70
CA PHE A 87 6.19 -8.96 -4.52
C PHE A 87 6.06 -7.90 -5.62
N ALA A 88 7.13 -7.19 -5.98
CA ALA A 88 7.11 -6.20 -7.04
C ALA A 88 6.63 -6.80 -8.37
N ARG A 89 7.12 -7.99 -8.74
CA ARG A 89 6.65 -8.71 -9.94
C ARG A 89 5.17 -9.09 -9.87
N ALA A 90 4.70 -9.56 -8.72
CA ALA A 90 3.30 -9.95 -8.54
C ALA A 90 2.35 -8.73 -8.54
N ALA A 91 2.80 -7.61 -7.99
CA ALA A 91 2.04 -6.38 -7.84
C ALA A 91 2.01 -5.54 -9.13
N GLU A 92 3.04 -5.60 -9.97
CA GLU A 92 3.19 -4.74 -11.15
C GLU A 92 1.96 -4.71 -12.07
N PRO A 93 1.33 -5.84 -12.46
CA PRO A 93 0.13 -5.82 -13.30
C PRO A 93 -1.04 -5.06 -12.65
N TRP A 94 -1.13 -5.10 -11.32
CA TRP A 94 -2.16 -4.40 -10.55
C TRP A 94 -1.84 -2.91 -10.42
N ILE A 95 -0.59 -2.57 -10.18
CA ILE A 95 -0.12 -1.17 -10.14
C ILE A 95 -0.40 -0.51 -11.50
N ARG A 96 -0.08 -1.18 -12.61
CA ARG A 96 -0.29 -0.65 -13.97
C ARG A 96 -1.76 -0.54 -14.39
N LYS A 97 -2.70 -1.10 -13.63
CA LYS A 97 -4.14 -0.81 -13.82
C LYS A 97 -4.48 0.63 -13.45
N ALA A 98 -3.86 1.19 -12.41
CA ALA A 98 -4.13 2.52 -11.90
C ALA A 98 -3.08 3.56 -12.35
N VAL A 99 -1.81 3.17 -12.44
CA VAL A 99 -0.69 4.08 -12.74
C VAL A 99 -0.18 3.83 -14.15
N LYS A 100 -0.51 4.72 -15.07
CA LYS A 100 -0.10 4.66 -16.50
C LYS A 100 1.17 5.46 -16.76
N THR A 101 1.49 6.40 -15.87
CA THR A 101 2.66 7.26 -15.97
C THR A 101 3.94 6.44 -15.92
N GLU A 102 4.72 6.45 -16.99
CA GLU A 102 5.94 5.64 -17.14
C GLU A 102 7.05 6.04 -16.16
N SER A 103 7.10 7.32 -15.75
CA SER A 103 8.08 7.83 -14.80
C SER A 103 7.90 7.30 -13.38
N CYS A 104 6.71 6.78 -13.04
CA CYS A 104 6.47 6.14 -11.75
C CYS A 104 6.93 4.68 -11.80
N ASP A 105 8.03 4.37 -11.13
CA ASP A 105 8.58 3.00 -11.06
C ASP A 105 7.66 2.10 -10.24
N PRO A 106 7.10 1.02 -10.83
CA PRO A 106 6.26 0.08 -10.10
C PRO A 106 6.95 -0.61 -8.93
N ALA A 107 8.27 -0.80 -8.98
CA ALA A 107 9.02 -1.41 -7.90
C ALA A 107 9.06 -0.51 -6.66
N LEU A 108 9.21 0.80 -6.84
CA LEU A 108 9.14 1.77 -5.74
C LEU A 108 7.73 1.83 -5.14
N ILE A 109 6.69 1.79 -5.99
CA ILE A 109 5.31 1.73 -5.52
C ILE A 109 5.05 0.43 -4.75
N ALA A 110 5.52 -0.71 -5.25
CA ALA A 110 5.38 -2.00 -4.56
C ALA A 110 6.03 -1.97 -3.17
N ALA A 111 7.19 -1.34 -3.02
CA ALA A 111 7.89 -1.26 -1.75
C ALA A 111 7.06 -0.62 -0.63
N ILE A 112 6.26 0.41 -0.95
CA ILE A 112 5.38 1.07 0.04
C ILE A 112 4.07 0.33 0.29
N LEU A 113 3.73 -0.65 -0.55
CA LEU A 113 2.47 -1.40 -0.48
C LEU A 113 2.59 -2.71 0.29
N GLN A 114 3.72 -3.42 0.19
CA GLN A 114 3.84 -4.83 0.58
C GLN A 114 3.31 -5.14 1.97
N GLN A 115 3.69 -4.36 2.98
CA GLN A 115 3.30 -4.61 4.37
C GLN A 115 1.83 -4.29 4.68
N ARG A 116 1.12 -3.66 3.75
CA ARG A 116 -0.27 -3.18 3.90
C ARG A 116 -1.22 -3.78 2.87
N THR A 117 -0.75 -4.73 2.09
CA THR A 117 -1.55 -5.39 1.06
C THR A 117 -2.07 -6.71 1.59
N GLU A 118 -3.38 -6.87 1.58
CA GLU A 118 -4.05 -8.12 1.94
C GLU A 118 -4.39 -8.95 0.71
N LYS A 119 -4.83 -8.28 -0.36
CA LYS A 119 -5.10 -8.87 -1.69
C LYS A 119 -4.51 -7.99 -2.78
N LEU A 120 -4.00 -8.59 -3.83
CA LEU A 120 -3.45 -7.82 -4.95
C LEU A 120 -4.49 -6.95 -5.65
N SER A 121 -5.77 -7.36 -5.63
CA SER A 121 -6.87 -6.58 -6.20
C SER A 121 -7.15 -5.25 -5.51
N ASP A 122 -6.68 -5.08 -4.26
CA ASP A 122 -6.88 -3.85 -3.50
C ASP A 122 -5.86 -2.75 -3.89
N ILE A 123 -4.82 -3.13 -4.64
CA ILE A 123 -3.72 -2.24 -5.02
C ILE A 123 -4.20 -1.05 -5.87
N PRO A 124 -4.96 -1.24 -6.98
CA PRO A 124 -5.30 -0.15 -7.87
C PRO A 124 -6.05 1.00 -7.21
N GLU A 125 -6.93 0.69 -6.26
CA GLU A 125 -7.79 1.69 -5.60
C GLU A 125 -7.00 2.72 -4.79
N LYS A 126 -5.77 2.38 -4.37
CA LYS A 126 -4.93 3.20 -3.50
C LYS A 126 -3.95 4.09 -4.27
N LEU A 127 -3.87 4.01 -5.60
CA LEU A 127 -2.76 4.52 -6.38
C LEU A 127 -3.13 5.60 -7.39
N GLY A 128 -4.41 5.91 -7.57
CA GLY A 128 -4.87 6.85 -8.60
C GLY A 128 -4.17 8.21 -8.57
N PHE A 129 -3.80 8.68 -7.37
CA PHE A 129 -3.12 9.95 -7.20
C PHE A 129 -1.70 9.98 -7.80
N PHE A 130 -1.03 8.85 -8.00
CA PHE A 130 0.26 8.81 -8.68
C PHE A 130 0.14 9.19 -10.15
N ASP A 131 -0.95 8.81 -10.79
CA ASP A 131 -1.20 9.11 -12.20
C ASP A 131 -1.76 10.54 -12.38
N THR A 132 -2.74 10.89 -11.57
CA THR A 132 -3.40 12.20 -11.62
C THR A 132 -3.69 12.70 -10.21
N LEU A 133 -3.22 13.91 -9.88
CA LEU A 133 -3.58 14.55 -8.62
C LEU A 133 -5.10 14.78 -8.59
N PRO A 134 -5.83 14.16 -7.63
CA PRO A 134 -7.27 14.36 -7.51
C PRO A 134 -7.60 15.79 -7.12
N GLU A 135 -8.82 16.23 -7.40
CA GLU A 135 -9.35 17.44 -6.75
C GLU A 135 -9.60 17.15 -5.28
N TYR A 136 -9.17 18.06 -4.42
CA TYR A 136 -9.29 17.92 -2.97
C TYR A 136 -9.61 19.25 -2.31
N ASP A 137 -10.23 19.19 -1.14
CA ASP A 137 -10.56 20.33 -0.31
C ASP A 137 -9.37 20.75 0.56
N THR A 138 -9.15 22.05 0.73
CA THR A 138 -8.08 22.61 1.60
C THR A 138 -8.23 22.19 3.06
N ALA A 139 -9.44 21.81 3.49
CA ALA A 139 -9.68 21.22 4.80
C ALA A 139 -8.82 19.99 5.10
N LEU A 140 -8.30 19.28 4.08
CA LEU A 140 -7.37 18.17 4.26
C LEU A 140 -6.04 18.59 4.90
N TYR A 141 -5.63 19.85 4.77
CA TYR A 141 -4.43 20.36 5.42
C TYR A 141 -4.61 20.48 6.94
N VAL A 142 -5.85 20.58 7.44
CA VAL A 142 -6.12 20.70 8.86
C VAL A 142 -5.89 19.38 9.58
N HIS A 143 -4.89 19.35 10.46
CA HIS A 143 -4.53 18.15 11.21
C HIS A 143 -4.13 18.47 12.66
N LYS A 144 -5.03 18.17 13.59
CA LYS A 144 -4.87 18.51 15.02
C LYS A 144 -3.59 17.96 15.66
N LYS A 145 -3.24 16.70 15.35
CA LYS A 145 -2.04 16.04 15.92
C LYS A 145 -0.74 16.69 15.45
N SER A 146 -0.69 17.18 14.20
CA SER A 146 0.45 17.90 13.65
C SER A 146 0.41 19.40 13.96
N LYS A 147 -0.68 19.91 14.54
CA LYS A 147 -0.92 21.34 14.76
C LYS A 147 -0.85 22.14 13.45
N CYS A 148 -1.36 21.56 12.38
CA CYS A 148 -1.42 22.16 11.06
C CYS A 148 -2.84 22.64 10.78
N ASP A 149 -2.96 23.88 10.35
CA ASP A 149 -4.13 24.46 9.73
C ASP A 149 -3.77 24.95 8.32
N GLU A 150 -4.71 25.54 7.61
CA GLU A 150 -4.49 26.03 6.24
C GLU A 150 -3.43 27.12 6.15
N THR A 151 -3.38 28.02 7.14
CA THR A 151 -2.37 29.11 7.20
C THR A 151 -0.97 28.53 7.42
N VAL A 152 -0.84 27.62 8.36
CA VAL A 152 0.43 26.91 8.64
C VAL A 152 0.87 26.07 7.44
N ALA A 153 -0.07 25.40 6.79
CA ALA A 153 0.20 24.61 5.59
C ALA A 153 0.73 25.48 4.44
N LEU A 154 0.11 26.63 4.20
CA LEU A 154 0.55 27.58 3.17
C LEU A 154 1.97 28.08 3.43
N ASP A 155 2.25 28.54 4.65
CA ASP A 155 3.60 28.99 5.06
C ASP A 155 4.62 27.87 4.86
N MET A 156 4.28 26.64 5.28
CA MET A 156 5.17 25.49 5.17
C MET A 156 5.44 25.12 3.70
N LEU A 157 4.42 25.06 2.85
CA LEU A 157 4.60 24.76 1.44
C LEU A 157 5.46 25.82 0.74
N LYS A 158 5.25 27.11 1.03
CA LYS A 158 6.08 28.20 0.50
C LYS A 158 7.55 28.09 0.92
N LYS A 159 7.83 27.64 2.14
CA LYS A 159 9.19 27.41 2.65
C LYS A 159 9.82 26.15 2.05
N MET A 160 9.05 25.10 1.86
CA MET A 160 9.57 23.81 1.36
C MET A 160 9.79 23.80 -0.14
N ARG A 161 8.97 24.51 -0.90
CA ARG A 161 9.05 24.52 -2.38
C ARG A 161 10.46 24.86 -2.91
N PRO A 162 11.14 25.97 -2.51
CA PRO A 162 12.49 26.27 -2.97
C PRO A 162 13.55 25.29 -2.46
N ARG A 163 13.38 24.71 -1.27
CA ARG A 163 14.30 23.72 -0.71
C ARG A 163 14.28 22.44 -1.50
N LEU A 164 13.09 21.92 -1.82
CA LEU A 164 12.92 20.74 -2.67
C LEU A 164 13.44 21.00 -4.10
N ALA A 165 13.24 22.20 -4.64
CA ALA A 165 13.77 22.57 -5.93
C ALA A 165 15.31 22.58 -5.98
N ALA A 166 15.97 22.85 -4.87
CA ALA A 166 17.43 22.92 -4.76
C ALA A 166 18.10 21.53 -4.68
N ILE A 167 17.34 20.45 -4.49
CA ILE A 167 17.91 19.09 -4.48
C ILE A 167 18.50 18.80 -5.88
N THR A 168 19.79 18.51 -5.94
CA THR A 168 20.50 18.22 -7.20
C THR A 168 20.21 16.81 -7.71
N GLU A 169 20.36 15.81 -6.82
CA GLU A 169 20.06 14.41 -7.09
C GLU A 169 18.78 14.01 -6.34
N TRP A 170 17.74 13.65 -7.11
CA TRP A 170 16.43 13.33 -6.54
C TRP A 170 16.37 11.90 -6.08
N THR A 171 16.85 11.64 -4.88
CA THR A 171 16.81 10.33 -4.21
C THR A 171 15.88 10.39 -3.01
N GLU A 172 15.44 9.22 -2.53
CA GLU A 172 14.61 9.13 -1.33
C GLU A 172 15.33 9.73 -0.11
N GLU A 173 16.63 9.45 0.04
CA GLU A 173 17.47 10.00 1.10
C GLU A 173 17.57 11.52 1.01
N ALA A 174 17.81 12.08 -0.17
CA ALA A 174 17.90 13.52 -0.35
C ALA A 174 16.57 14.24 -0.05
N VAL A 175 15.44 13.65 -0.43
CA VAL A 175 14.11 14.17 -0.09
C VAL A 175 13.87 14.08 1.42
N HIS A 176 14.19 12.94 2.04
CA HIS A 176 14.11 12.73 3.48
C HIS A 176 14.90 13.79 4.23
N ASP A 177 16.18 13.95 3.90
CA ASP A 177 17.08 14.89 4.58
C ASP A 177 16.63 16.34 4.41
N CYS A 178 16.09 16.69 3.25
CA CYS A 178 15.50 18.00 3.02
C CYS A 178 14.32 18.27 3.95
N LEU A 179 13.38 17.32 4.08
CA LEU A 179 12.17 17.49 4.90
C LEU A 179 12.49 17.48 6.41
N ILE A 180 13.35 16.56 6.85
CA ILE A 180 13.75 16.45 8.26
C ILE A 180 14.67 17.61 8.66
N GLY A 181 15.61 17.99 7.80
CA GLY A 181 16.50 19.14 8.03
C GLY A 181 15.71 20.44 8.16
N ALA A 182 14.68 20.63 7.33
CA ALA A 182 13.80 21.78 7.45
C ALA A 182 13.04 21.80 8.79
N ALA A 183 12.52 20.67 9.25
CA ALA A 183 11.84 20.60 10.55
C ALA A 183 12.77 20.96 11.70
N THR A 184 14.01 20.51 11.65
CA THR A 184 15.06 20.85 12.65
C THR A 184 15.37 22.34 12.63
N GLU A 185 15.59 22.91 11.44
CA GLU A 185 15.91 24.35 11.28
C GLU A 185 14.74 25.24 11.70
N PHE A 186 13.50 24.85 11.42
CA PHE A 186 12.31 25.58 11.83
C PHE A 186 11.95 25.36 13.31
N GLY A 187 12.65 24.49 14.02
CA GLY A 187 12.37 24.15 15.42
C GLY A 187 11.00 23.52 15.62
N CYS A 188 10.50 22.77 14.63
CA CYS A 188 9.18 22.17 14.67
C CYS A 188 9.24 20.62 14.56
N LYS A 189 8.11 19.96 14.81
CA LYS A 189 8.01 18.51 14.64
C LYS A 189 8.00 18.14 13.16
N ASN A 190 8.62 17.02 12.80
CA ASN A 190 8.65 16.49 11.44
C ASN A 190 7.25 16.42 10.81
N ALA A 191 6.24 16.02 11.60
CA ALA A 191 4.86 15.93 11.14
C ALA A 191 4.29 17.25 10.60
N LEU A 192 4.79 18.41 11.09
CA LEU A 192 4.33 19.72 10.62
C LEU A 192 4.86 20.06 9.23
N VAL A 193 6.01 19.51 8.85
CA VAL A 193 6.57 19.60 7.48
C VAL A 193 5.97 18.53 6.59
N MET A 194 5.94 17.29 7.08
CA MET A 194 5.52 16.13 6.30
C MET A 194 4.04 16.18 5.89
N TRP A 195 3.16 16.63 6.79
CA TRP A 195 1.72 16.61 6.54
C TRP A 195 1.31 17.47 5.35
N PRO A 196 1.61 18.79 5.31
CA PRO A 196 1.20 19.61 4.18
C PRO A 196 1.85 19.20 2.86
N VAL A 197 3.11 18.75 2.88
CA VAL A 197 3.77 18.23 1.68
C VAL A 197 3.03 16.98 1.16
N ARG A 198 2.71 16.03 2.03
CA ARG A 198 1.99 14.82 1.65
C ARG A 198 0.61 15.11 1.06
N ILE A 199 -0.14 16.01 1.67
CA ILE A 199 -1.45 16.42 1.14
C ILE A 199 -1.30 17.09 -0.22
N ALA A 200 -0.36 18.02 -0.38
CA ALA A 200 -0.14 18.71 -1.65
C ALA A 200 0.19 17.74 -2.79
N VAL A 201 1.00 16.73 -2.53
CA VAL A 201 1.46 15.80 -3.57
C VAL A 201 0.50 14.63 -3.84
N SER A 202 -0.41 14.32 -2.91
CA SER A 202 -1.35 13.20 -3.06
C SER A 202 -2.81 13.61 -3.19
N GLY A 203 -3.22 14.72 -2.57
CA GLY A 203 -4.64 15.10 -2.45
C GLY A 203 -5.46 14.13 -1.59
N GLU A 204 -4.82 13.27 -0.78
CA GLU A 204 -5.46 12.19 -0.05
C GLU A 204 -5.17 12.25 1.45
N ALA A 205 -6.22 12.03 2.26
CA ALA A 205 -6.08 11.96 3.72
C ALA A 205 -5.26 10.75 4.18
N VAL A 206 -5.36 9.65 3.46
CA VAL A 206 -4.65 8.39 3.74
C VAL A 206 -3.93 7.91 2.48
N THR A 207 -2.65 7.64 2.60
CA THR A 207 -1.80 7.19 1.49
C THR A 207 -1.01 5.95 1.87
N PRO A 208 -0.62 5.10 0.91
CA PRO A 208 0.21 3.92 1.19
C PRO A 208 1.61 4.26 1.69
N GLY A 209 2.16 5.41 1.30
CA GLY A 209 3.46 5.93 1.74
C GLY A 209 3.34 7.30 2.40
N GLY A 210 4.45 7.79 2.94
CA GLY A 210 4.59 9.13 3.49
C GLY A 210 5.01 10.17 2.43
N ALA A 211 5.24 11.41 2.88
CA ALA A 211 5.66 12.51 2.00
C ALA A 211 6.97 12.19 1.25
N VAL A 212 7.92 11.56 1.92
CA VAL A 212 9.24 11.25 1.35
C VAL A 212 9.10 10.29 0.17
N GLU A 213 8.49 9.13 0.39
CA GLU A 213 8.36 8.08 -0.61
C GLU A 213 7.51 8.56 -1.78
N ILE A 214 6.42 9.27 -1.52
CA ILE A 214 5.54 9.79 -2.59
C ILE A 214 6.28 10.82 -3.45
N CYS A 215 6.97 11.79 -2.84
CA CYS A 215 7.76 12.77 -3.59
C CYS A 215 8.87 12.09 -4.41
N HIS A 216 9.54 11.09 -3.84
CA HIS A 216 10.57 10.33 -4.55
C HIS A 216 9.99 9.63 -5.79
N ILE A 217 8.86 8.92 -5.65
CA ILE A 217 8.21 8.19 -6.75
C ILE A 217 7.69 9.13 -7.84
N LEU A 218 7.10 10.27 -7.47
CA LEU A 218 6.59 11.29 -8.42
C LEU A 218 7.71 11.98 -9.20
N GLY A 219 8.90 12.05 -8.63
CA GLY A 219 10.00 12.82 -9.17
C GLY A 219 9.89 14.32 -8.89
N ARG A 220 11.01 15.04 -9.14
CA ARG A 220 11.13 16.47 -8.80
C ARG A 220 10.08 17.33 -9.50
N ALA A 221 9.95 17.21 -10.82
CA ALA A 221 9.09 18.09 -11.61
C ALA A 221 7.63 18.00 -11.18
N GLU A 222 7.11 16.78 -11.04
CA GLU A 222 5.72 16.56 -10.62
C GLU A 222 5.50 16.96 -9.16
N THR A 223 6.44 16.66 -8.26
CA THR A 223 6.38 17.09 -6.86
C THR A 223 6.24 18.61 -6.76
N LEU A 224 7.10 19.36 -7.44
CA LEU A 224 7.08 20.82 -7.41
C LEU A 224 5.79 21.40 -8.02
N ALA A 225 5.33 20.83 -9.13
CA ALA A 225 4.08 21.26 -9.77
C ALA A 225 2.87 21.06 -8.84
N ARG A 226 2.81 19.94 -8.11
CA ARG A 226 1.74 19.67 -7.14
C ARG A 226 1.82 20.57 -5.91
N ILE A 227 3.02 20.88 -5.42
CA ILE A 227 3.20 21.85 -4.33
C ILE A 227 2.73 23.24 -4.78
N ASP A 228 3.09 23.67 -5.99
CA ASP A 228 2.63 24.96 -6.54
C ASP A 228 1.09 25.01 -6.62
N LYS A 229 0.42 23.94 -7.07
CA LYS A 229 -1.05 23.84 -7.04
C LYS A 229 -1.63 23.89 -5.62
N GLY A 230 -0.96 23.26 -4.64
CA GLY A 230 -1.36 23.33 -3.25
C GLY A 230 -1.29 24.74 -2.68
N ILE A 231 -0.23 25.48 -3.02
CA ILE A 231 -0.08 26.90 -2.64
C ILE A 231 -1.21 27.73 -3.26
N GLU A 232 -1.46 27.59 -4.57
CA GLU A 232 -2.53 28.31 -5.27
C GLU A 232 -3.93 28.04 -4.68
N LYS A 233 -4.19 26.81 -4.21
CA LYS A 233 -5.46 26.45 -3.56
C LYS A 233 -5.63 27.13 -2.21
N LEU A 234 -4.54 27.24 -1.44
CA LEU A 234 -4.54 27.84 -0.09
C LEU A 234 -4.50 29.37 -0.11
N GLU A 235 -4.18 30.00 -1.24
CA GLU A 235 -4.20 31.45 -1.42
C GLU A 235 -5.56 32.01 -1.85
N LYS A 236 -6.50 31.13 -2.23
CA LYS A 236 -7.88 31.52 -2.62
C LYS A 236 -8.80 31.63 -1.41
#